data_aab528b07c3a5214bd215d49e9f7f06e
#
_entry.id   aab528b07c3a5214bd215d49e9f7f06e
#
_cell.length_a   1.000
_cell.length_b   1.000
_cell.length_c   1.000
_cell.angle_alpha   90.00
_cell.angle_beta   90.00
_cell.angle_gamma   90.00
#
_symmetry.space_group_name_H-M   'P 1'
#
loop_
_entity.id
_entity.type
_entity.pdbx_description
1 polymer ?
#
loop_
_entity_poly.entity_id
_entity_poly.type
_entity_poly.pdbx_seq_one_letter_code
_entity_poly.pdbx_strand_id
1 'polypeptide(L)'
;IIIGFISKKADIVPENTGTVLSKLENYIFVPALIINTFMKYCTVSSITEQYKLILYCFLVFVIAICIAIPLSGVFTKEEYKRNIYKYALTFGNFSFMGNAIVPAILGEAELYNYMLYILPINVAVYTWGVIILIPKTEEKKSVFKNLLNPIFISIIVGAALGLSGFSQHIPS
;
A
#
# COMPACT_ATOMS: atom_id res chain seq x y z
N ILE A 1 -18.96 0.68 6.49
CA ILE A 1 -19.07 1.99 7.16
C ILE A 1 -20.30 2.02 8.07
N ILE A 2 -21.52 1.76 7.55
CA ILE A 2 -22.78 1.83 8.33
C ILE A 2 -22.76 0.87 9.53
N ILE A 3 -22.36 -0.39 9.32
CA ILE A 3 -22.27 -1.40 10.41
C ILE A 3 -21.30 -0.93 11.50
N GLY A 4 -20.10 -0.44 11.12
CA GLY A 4 -19.13 0.06 12.09
C GLY A 4 -19.62 1.28 12.88
N PHE A 5 -20.35 2.19 12.21
CA PHE A 5 -20.97 3.33 12.85
C PHE A 5 -22.05 2.91 13.88
N ILE A 6 -22.93 1.97 13.48
CA ILE A 6 -24.00 1.45 14.36
C ILE A 6 -23.38 0.72 15.56
N SER A 7 -22.37 -0.14 15.32
CA SER A 7 -21.70 -0.89 16.39
C SER A 7 -21.03 0.03 17.42
N LYS A 8 -20.41 1.13 16.96
CA LYS A 8 -19.83 2.13 17.87
C LYS A 8 -20.91 2.90 18.62
N LYS A 9 -22.00 3.29 17.95
CA LYS A 9 -23.10 4.05 18.57
C LYS A 9 -23.89 3.21 19.58
N ALA A 10 -23.93 1.90 19.38
CA ALA A 10 -24.59 0.94 20.28
C ALA A 10 -23.67 0.40 21.39
N ASP A 11 -22.46 0.97 21.56
CA ASP A 11 -21.43 0.55 22.52
C ASP A 11 -21.09 -0.96 22.46
N ILE A 12 -21.30 -1.59 21.29
CA ILE A 12 -20.96 -3.00 21.07
C ILE A 12 -19.44 -3.20 20.99
N VAL A 13 -18.71 -2.18 20.51
CA VAL A 13 -17.26 -2.22 20.34
C VAL A 13 -16.57 -1.12 21.16
N PRO A 14 -15.42 -1.43 21.82
CA PRO A 14 -14.64 -0.44 22.57
C PRO A 14 -14.15 0.71 21.69
N GLU A 15 -13.86 1.86 22.29
CA GLU A 15 -13.37 3.06 21.57
C GLU A 15 -12.07 2.82 20.79
N ASN A 16 -11.18 1.97 21.30
CA ASN A 16 -9.90 1.65 20.68
C ASN A 16 -9.96 0.57 19.59
N THR A 17 -11.15 0.02 19.30
CA THR A 17 -11.35 -1.07 18.31
C THR A 17 -10.76 -0.71 16.95
N GLY A 18 -10.96 0.51 16.47
CA GLY A 18 -10.39 0.96 15.18
C GLY A 18 -8.85 0.88 15.16
N THR A 19 -8.21 1.28 16.25
CA THR A 19 -6.74 1.21 16.39
C THR A 19 -6.26 -0.25 16.44
N VAL A 20 -6.96 -1.12 17.15
CA VAL A 20 -6.61 -2.54 17.24
C VAL A 20 -6.77 -3.23 15.89
N LEU A 21 -7.91 -3.03 15.21
CA LEU A 21 -8.17 -3.60 13.89
C LEU A 21 -7.15 -3.11 12.85
N SER A 22 -6.82 -1.82 12.85
CA SER A 22 -5.82 -1.26 11.95
C SER A 22 -4.42 -1.86 12.18
N LYS A 23 -4.04 -2.13 13.45
CA LYS A 23 -2.79 -2.82 13.75
C LYS A 23 -2.81 -4.26 13.26
N LEU A 24 -3.87 -5.01 13.53
CA LEU A 24 -4.01 -6.40 13.04
C LEU A 24 -3.96 -6.45 11.50
N GLU A 25 -4.65 -5.54 10.84
CA GLU A 25 -4.64 -5.43 9.38
C GLU A 25 -3.24 -5.18 8.85
N ASN A 26 -2.54 -4.16 9.34
CA ASN A 26 -1.23 -3.75 8.83
C ASN A 26 -0.08 -4.72 9.19
N TYR A 27 -0.16 -5.40 10.34
CA TYR A 27 0.93 -6.24 10.82
C TYR A 27 0.72 -7.74 10.60
N ILE A 28 -0.53 -8.18 10.36
CA ILE A 28 -0.86 -9.60 10.22
C ILE A 28 -1.58 -9.88 8.90
N PHE A 29 -2.77 -9.29 8.68
CA PHE A 29 -3.63 -9.71 7.56
C PHE A 29 -3.07 -9.30 6.20
N VAL A 30 -2.67 -8.04 6.04
CA VAL A 30 -2.09 -7.56 4.78
C VAL A 30 -0.75 -8.22 4.48
N PRO A 31 0.21 -8.33 5.43
CA PRO A 31 1.41 -9.14 5.25
C PRO A 31 1.14 -10.60 4.83
N ALA A 32 0.22 -11.28 5.49
CA ALA A 32 -0.13 -12.67 5.16
C ALA A 32 -0.73 -12.78 3.75
N LEU A 33 -1.62 -11.85 3.38
CA LEU A 33 -2.20 -11.78 2.04
C LEU A 33 -1.14 -11.60 0.96
N ILE A 34 -0.19 -10.68 1.18
CA ILE A 34 0.90 -10.41 0.25
C ILE A 34 1.80 -11.64 0.09
N ILE A 35 2.23 -12.26 1.19
CA ILE A 35 3.06 -13.46 1.15
C ILE A 35 2.35 -14.57 0.36
N ASN A 36 1.09 -14.85 0.68
CA ASN A 36 0.30 -15.88 -0.01
C ASN A 36 0.16 -15.60 -1.50
N THR A 37 -0.15 -14.36 -1.87
CA THR A 37 -0.33 -13.95 -3.27
C THR A 37 0.98 -14.06 -4.07
N PHE A 38 2.07 -13.51 -3.53
CA PHE A 38 3.37 -13.60 -4.20
C PHE A 38 3.90 -15.03 -4.26
N MET A 39 3.74 -15.81 -3.19
CA MET A 39 4.14 -17.22 -3.18
C MET A 39 3.42 -18.03 -4.27
N LYS A 40 2.13 -17.78 -4.51
CA LYS A 40 1.34 -18.49 -5.52
C LYS A 40 1.64 -18.07 -6.95
N TYR A 41 1.83 -16.79 -7.21
CA TYR A 41 1.81 -16.22 -8.57
C TYR A 41 3.13 -15.60 -9.02
N CYS A 42 4.09 -15.34 -8.10
CA CYS A 42 5.37 -14.74 -8.45
C CYS A 42 6.32 -15.80 -9.04
N THR A 43 6.39 -15.85 -10.36
CA THR A 43 7.32 -16.69 -11.13
C THR A 43 8.20 -15.81 -12.01
N VAL A 44 9.30 -16.37 -12.53
CA VAL A 44 10.17 -15.64 -13.48
C VAL A 44 9.39 -15.22 -14.73
N SER A 45 8.51 -16.10 -15.24
CA SER A 45 7.64 -15.77 -16.38
C SER A 45 6.68 -14.66 -16.07
N SER A 46 5.98 -14.71 -14.91
CA SER A 46 5.02 -13.69 -14.54
C SER A 46 5.65 -12.30 -14.37
N ILE A 47 6.85 -12.21 -13.81
CA ILE A 47 7.58 -10.94 -13.70
C ILE A 47 7.95 -10.40 -15.09
N THR A 48 8.46 -11.24 -15.99
CA THR A 48 8.85 -10.82 -17.34
C THR A 48 7.67 -10.43 -18.23
N GLU A 49 6.51 -11.01 -18.01
CA GLU A 49 5.28 -10.64 -18.71
C GLU A 49 4.65 -9.36 -18.15
N GLN A 50 4.73 -9.18 -16.83
CA GLN A 50 3.98 -8.16 -16.10
C GLN A 50 4.80 -6.90 -15.74
N TYR A 51 6.10 -6.82 -16.09
CA TYR A 51 6.93 -5.65 -15.75
C TYR A 51 6.36 -4.32 -16.24
N LYS A 52 5.57 -4.34 -17.33
CA LYS A 52 4.90 -3.16 -17.89
C LYS A 52 3.91 -2.54 -16.89
N LEU A 53 3.31 -3.33 -15.99
CA LEU A 53 2.41 -2.81 -14.97
C LEU A 53 3.14 -1.86 -14.02
N ILE A 54 4.36 -2.21 -13.62
CA ILE A 54 5.22 -1.36 -12.78
C ILE A 54 5.53 -0.05 -13.50
N LEU A 55 5.83 -0.12 -14.79
CA LEU A 55 6.14 1.05 -15.61
C LEU A 55 4.91 1.98 -15.75
N TYR A 56 3.74 1.41 -16.03
CA TYR A 56 2.49 2.18 -16.12
C TYR A 56 2.15 2.87 -14.80
N CYS A 57 2.31 2.17 -13.67
CA CYS A 57 2.10 2.77 -12.37
C CYS A 57 3.06 3.93 -12.12
N PHE A 58 4.34 3.76 -12.45
CA PHE A 58 5.34 4.83 -12.31
C PHE A 58 4.96 6.06 -13.13
N LEU A 59 4.50 5.86 -14.37
CA LEU A 59 4.04 6.95 -15.24
C LEU A 59 2.83 7.67 -14.65
N VAL A 60 1.81 6.93 -14.20
CA VAL A 60 0.62 7.50 -13.54
C VAL A 60 1.01 8.26 -12.28
N PHE A 61 1.94 7.72 -11.49
CA PHE A 61 2.44 8.35 -10.27
C PHE A 61 3.14 9.68 -10.56
N VAL A 62 4.00 9.73 -11.59
CA VAL A 62 4.65 10.98 -12.02
C VAL A 62 3.61 12.02 -12.43
N ILE A 63 2.60 11.63 -13.22
CA ILE A 63 1.49 12.53 -13.61
C ILE A 63 0.76 13.05 -12.37
N ALA A 64 0.44 12.16 -11.41
CA ALA A 64 -0.23 12.53 -10.18
C ALA A 64 0.58 13.57 -9.38
N ILE A 65 1.90 13.41 -9.26
CA ILE A 65 2.78 14.41 -8.61
C ILE A 65 2.77 15.73 -9.38
N CYS A 66 2.88 15.70 -10.70
CA CYS A 66 2.88 16.91 -11.54
C CYS A 66 1.58 17.71 -11.37
N ILE A 67 0.46 17.05 -11.12
CA ILE A 67 -0.83 17.69 -10.85
C ILE A 67 -0.92 18.13 -9.37
N ALA A 68 -0.52 17.30 -8.43
CA ALA A 68 -0.65 17.54 -7.00
C ALA A 68 0.17 18.74 -6.52
N ILE A 69 1.38 18.94 -7.06
CA ILE A 69 2.26 20.05 -6.66
C ILE A 69 1.63 21.41 -6.92
N PRO A 70 1.20 21.77 -8.14
CA PRO A 70 0.58 23.06 -8.39
C PRO A 70 -0.80 23.17 -7.72
N LEU A 71 -1.62 22.12 -7.78
CA LEU A 71 -2.97 22.14 -7.24
C LEU A 71 -2.99 22.34 -5.72
N SER A 72 -2.04 21.76 -4.99
CA SER A 72 -1.90 21.97 -3.54
C SER A 72 -1.66 23.45 -3.16
N GLY A 73 -1.01 24.22 -4.04
CA GLY A 73 -0.77 25.64 -3.84
C GLY A 73 -2.02 26.51 -4.00
N VAL A 74 -3.05 26.01 -4.72
CA VAL A 74 -4.35 26.69 -4.88
C VAL A 74 -5.16 26.62 -3.58
N PHE A 75 -5.09 25.48 -2.86
CA PHE A 75 -5.88 25.27 -1.64
C PHE A 75 -5.33 26.03 -0.42
N THR A 76 -4.02 26.23 -0.33
CA THR A 76 -3.40 26.88 0.84
C THR A 76 -2.00 27.43 0.54
N LYS A 77 -1.66 28.52 1.22
CA LYS A 77 -0.30 29.11 1.22
C LYS A 77 0.55 28.57 2.37
N GLU A 78 -0.05 27.97 3.38
CA GLU A 78 0.64 27.40 4.53
C GLU A 78 1.38 26.12 4.14
N GLU A 79 2.69 26.06 4.35
CA GLU A 79 3.56 25.00 3.84
C GLU A 79 3.16 23.62 4.37
N TYR A 80 2.87 23.48 5.66
CA TYR A 80 2.49 22.21 6.26
C TYR A 80 1.18 21.67 5.68
N LYS A 81 0.15 22.50 5.62
CA LYS A 81 -1.13 22.15 4.99
C LYS A 81 -0.98 21.79 3.51
N ARG A 82 -0.14 22.55 2.79
CA ARG A 82 0.16 22.27 1.39
C ARG A 82 0.80 20.88 1.22
N ASN A 83 1.67 20.45 2.13
CA ASN A 83 2.24 19.11 2.10
C ASN A 83 1.18 18.03 2.36
N ILE A 84 0.23 18.27 3.26
CA ILE A 84 -0.92 17.37 3.47
C ILE A 84 -1.76 17.25 2.18
N TYR A 85 -2.05 18.36 1.51
CA TYR A 85 -2.77 18.33 0.23
C TYR A 85 -1.98 17.62 -0.87
N LYS A 86 -0.66 17.83 -0.98
CA LYS A 86 0.18 17.06 -1.92
C LYS A 86 0.08 15.57 -1.67
N TYR A 87 0.19 15.16 -0.42
CA TYR A 87 0.07 13.75 -0.03
C TYR A 87 -1.31 13.20 -0.41
N ALA A 88 -2.39 13.87 -0.02
CA ALA A 88 -3.75 13.42 -0.26
C ALA A 88 -4.13 13.37 -1.75
N LEU A 89 -3.62 14.29 -2.58
CA LEU A 89 -3.84 14.33 -4.02
C LEU A 89 -3.01 13.29 -4.78
N THR A 90 -1.84 12.92 -4.24
CA THR A 90 -0.96 11.93 -4.88
C THR A 90 -1.30 10.50 -4.47
N PHE A 91 -1.62 10.29 -3.20
CA PHE A 91 -1.85 8.96 -2.63
C PHE A 91 -3.33 8.78 -2.26
N GLY A 92 -4.06 8.03 -3.06
CA GLY A 92 -5.42 7.58 -2.72
C GLY A 92 -5.41 6.35 -1.81
N ASN A 93 -6.59 5.83 -1.48
CA ASN A 93 -6.74 4.58 -0.72
C ASN A 93 -6.60 3.35 -1.63
N PHE A 94 -5.48 3.27 -2.33
CA PHE A 94 -5.21 2.23 -3.32
C PHE A 94 -4.98 0.85 -2.66
N SER A 95 -4.27 0.78 -1.54
CA SER A 95 -3.88 -0.50 -0.93
C SER A 95 -5.07 -1.21 -0.27
N PHE A 96 -5.74 -0.57 0.68
CA PHE A 96 -6.83 -1.23 1.44
C PHE A 96 -8.05 -1.53 0.58
N MET A 97 -8.52 -0.57 -0.21
CA MET A 97 -9.67 -0.80 -1.08
C MET A 97 -9.34 -1.73 -2.24
N GLY A 98 -8.19 -1.57 -2.87
CA GLY A 98 -7.78 -2.41 -3.98
C GLY A 98 -7.58 -3.86 -3.59
N ASN A 99 -6.90 -4.13 -2.47
CA ASN A 99 -6.70 -5.50 -1.98
C ASN A 99 -8.00 -6.22 -1.62
N ALA A 100 -9.07 -5.50 -1.30
CA ALA A 100 -10.39 -6.08 -1.03
C ALA A 100 -11.23 -6.24 -2.30
N ILE A 101 -11.22 -5.23 -3.19
CA ILE A 101 -12.11 -5.15 -4.35
C ILE A 101 -11.60 -6.00 -5.52
N VAL A 102 -10.28 -5.96 -5.79
CA VAL A 102 -9.70 -6.65 -6.95
C VAL A 102 -9.95 -8.16 -6.89
N PRO A 103 -9.61 -8.88 -5.81
CA PRO A 103 -9.87 -10.32 -5.78
C PRO A 103 -11.35 -10.67 -5.77
N ALA A 104 -12.21 -9.81 -5.21
CA ALA A 104 -13.64 -10.03 -5.16
C ALA A 104 -14.33 -9.91 -6.53
N ILE A 105 -13.80 -9.07 -7.43
CA ILE A 105 -14.40 -8.81 -8.75
C ILE A 105 -13.66 -9.56 -9.85
N LEU A 106 -12.32 -9.59 -9.81
CA LEU A 106 -11.46 -10.08 -10.90
C LEU A 106 -10.80 -11.43 -10.58
N GLY A 107 -10.81 -11.86 -9.31
CA GLY A 107 -10.19 -13.09 -8.87
C GLY A 107 -8.79 -12.91 -8.24
N GLU A 108 -8.31 -13.97 -7.57
CA GLU A 108 -7.05 -13.94 -6.80
C GLU A 108 -5.80 -13.74 -7.69
N ALA A 109 -5.80 -14.23 -8.91
CA ALA A 109 -4.67 -14.05 -9.84
C ALA A 109 -4.47 -12.56 -10.18
N GLU A 110 -5.56 -11.81 -10.36
CA GLU A 110 -5.49 -10.38 -10.64
C GLU A 110 -5.05 -9.55 -9.43
N LEU A 111 -5.20 -10.07 -8.22
CA LEU A 111 -4.64 -9.45 -7.03
C LEU A 111 -3.10 -9.35 -7.11
N TYR A 112 -2.43 -10.39 -7.62
CA TYR A 112 -0.98 -10.36 -7.85
C TYR A 112 -0.60 -9.26 -8.86
N ASN A 113 -1.29 -9.19 -10.00
CA ASN A 113 -1.07 -8.16 -11.01
C ASN A 113 -1.29 -6.76 -10.43
N TYR A 114 -2.33 -6.60 -9.61
CA TYR A 114 -2.60 -5.35 -8.91
C TYR A 114 -1.49 -4.99 -7.90
N MET A 115 -1.00 -5.95 -7.13
CA MET A 115 0.10 -5.72 -6.18
C MET A 115 1.40 -5.34 -6.87
N LEU A 116 1.72 -5.92 -8.04
CA LEU A 116 2.83 -5.49 -8.88
C LEU A 116 2.63 -4.06 -9.39
N TYR A 117 1.41 -3.74 -9.86
CA TYR A 117 1.07 -2.40 -10.32
C TYR A 117 1.29 -1.34 -9.25
N ILE A 118 0.82 -1.56 -8.01
CA ILE A 118 0.93 -0.56 -6.93
C ILE A 118 2.29 -0.53 -6.23
N LEU A 119 3.24 -1.40 -6.59
CA LEU A 119 4.54 -1.50 -5.92
C LEU A 119 5.33 -0.18 -5.91
N PRO A 120 5.44 0.59 -7.03
CA PRO A 120 6.11 1.90 -7.01
C PRO A 120 5.44 2.91 -6.08
N ILE A 121 4.10 2.91 -6.01
CA ILE A 121 3.35 3.79 -5.10
C ILE A 121 3.62 3.41 -3.64
N ASN A 122 3.65 2.12 -3.32
CA ASN A 122 3.99 1.66 -1.98
C ASN A 122 5.39 2.14 -1.56
N VAL A 123 6.40 2.02 -2.43
CA VAL A 123 7.74 2.58 -2.18
C VAL A 123 7.66 4.08 -1.94
N ALA A 124 6.94 4.81 -2.77
CA ALA A 124 6.81 6.26 -2.69
C ALA A 124 6.11 6.73 -1.41
N VAL A 125 5.07 6.03 -0.94
CA VAL A 125 4.37 6.37 0.31
C VAL A 125 5.33 6.32 1.50
N TYR A 126 6.11 5.25 1.63
CA TYR A 126 7.00 5.05 2.77
C TYR A 126 8.34 5.80 2.66
N THR A 127 8.64 6.41 1.52
CA THR A 127 9.81 7.25 1.30
C THR A 127 9.41 8.73 1.24
N TRP A 128 9.05 9.20 0.06
CA TRP A 128 8.68 10.59 -0.19
C TRP A 128 7.44 11.03 0.59
N GLY A 129 6.40 10.18 0.65
CA GLY A 129 5.15 10.48 1.34
C GLY A 129 5.36 10.77 2.83
N VAL A 130 6.18 9.96 3.51
CA VAL A 130 6.53 10.17 4.92
C VAL A 130 7.37 11.45 5.08
N ILE A 131 8.36 11.67 4.20
CA ILE A 131 9.27 12.82 4.29
C ILE A 131 8.52 14.15 4.19
N ILE A 132 7.54 14.27 3.29
CA ILE A 132 6.81 15.53 3.10
C ILE A 132 5.85 15.84 4.25
N LEU A 133 5.44 14.82 5.04
CA LEU A 133 4.55 14.99 6.19
C LEU A 133 5.29 15.30 7.49
N ILE A 134 6.61 15.03 7.58
CA ILE A 134 7.42 15.34 8.77
C ILE A 134 7.59 16.86 8.86
N PRO A 135 7.22 17.47 9.99
CA PRO A 135 7.51 18.90 10.23
C PRO A 135 9.00 19.18 10.16
N LYS A 136 9.39 20.37 9.65
CA LYS A 136 10.80 20.76 9.52
C LYS A 136 11.58 20.83 10.85
N THR A 137 10.84 20.90 11.96
CA THR A 137 11.39 20.95 13.33
C THR A 137 11.81 19.59 13.89
N GLU A 138 11.42 18.50 13.24
CA GLU A 138 11.78 17.15 13.70
C GLU A 138 12.97 16.60 12.89
N GLU A 139 13.86 15.86 13.58
CA GLU A 139 14.94 15.15 12.92
C GLU A 139 14.39 14.10 11.95
N LYS A 140 14.85 14.14 10.71
CA LYS A 140 14.50 13.15 9.69
C LYS A 140 15.06 11.79 10.11
N LYS A 141 14.22 10.94 10.70
CA LYS A 141 14.56 9.54 10.93
C LYS A 141 14.94 8.90 9.60
N SER A 142 15.91 7.99 9.64
CA SER A 142 16.41 7.30 8.43
C SER A 142 15.27 6.74 7.59
N VAL A 143 15.15 7.20 6.34
CA VAL A 143 14.14 6.76 5.37
C VAL A 143 14.19 5.24 5.17
N PHE A 144 15.37 4.63 5.28
CA PHE A 144 15.57 3.19 5.22
C PHE A 144 14.80 2.41 6.29
N LYS A 145 14.60 2.97 7.50
CA LYS A 145 13.79 2.32 8.54
C LYS A 145 12.30 2.24 8.15
N ASN A 146 11.83 3.19 7.36
CA ASN A 146 10.45 3.20 6.89
C ASN A 146 10.21 2.14 5.79
N LEU A 147 11.25 1.78 5.04
CA LEU A 147 11.19 0.70 4.05
C LEU A 147 11.19 -0.70 4.70
N LEU A 148 11.72 -0.83 5.93
CA LEU A 148 11.65 -2.07 6.70
C LEU A 148 10.29 -2.25 7.40
N ASN A 149 9.20 -1.90 6.72
CA ASN A 149 7.86 -2.14 7.22
C ASN A 149 7.35 -3.55 6.85
N PRO A 150 6.33 -4.09 7.55
CA PRO A 150 5.82 -5.43 7.32
C PRO A 150 5.41 -5.70 5.87
N ILE A 151 4.90 -4.70 5.16
CA ILE A 151 4.45 -4.81 3.76
C ILE A 151 5.64 -5.12 2.84
N PHE A 152 6.75 -4.37 2.95
CA PHE A 152 7.95 -4.62 2.14
C PHE A 152 8.60 -5.95 2.46
N ILE A 153 8.71 -6.29 3.75
CA ILE A 153 9.24 -7.59 4.17
C ILE A 153 8.40 -8.72 3.56
N SER A 154 7.08 -8.57 3.57
CA SER A 154 6.16 -9.57 3.00
C SER A 154 6.29 -9.74 1.49
N ILE A 155 6.52 -8.66 0.75
CA ILE A 155 6.79 -8.71 -0.69
C ILE A 155 8.07 -9.50 -0.96
N ILE A 156 9.15 -9.20 -0.23
CA ILE A 156 10.45 -9.87 -0.39
C ILE A 156 10.33 -11.35 -0.04
N VAL A 157 9.73 -11.68 1.10
CA VAL A 157 9.54 -13.07 1.55
C VAL A 157 8.63 -13.83 0.58
N GLY A 158 7.49 -13.26 0.20
CA GLY A 158 6.55 -13.89 -0.74
C GLY A 158 7.17 -14.11 -2.12
N ALA A 159 7.92 -13.14 -2.63
CA ALA A 159 8.63 -13.28 -3.90
C ALA A 159 9.73 -14.35 -3.85
N ALA A 160 10.52 -14.40 -2.77
CA ALA A 160 11.53 -15.44 -2.58
C ALA A 160 10.91 -16.84 -2.54
N LEU A 161 9.80 -17.00 -1.84
CA LEU A 161 9.06 -18.27 -1.77
C LEU A 161 8.45 -18.65 -3.14
N GLY A 162 7.88 -17.70 -3.87
CA GLY A 162 7.32 -17.93 -5.21
C GLY A 162 8.38 -18.34 -6.22
N LEU A 163 9.51 -17.60 -6.27
CA LEU A 163 10.61 -17.88 -7.18
C LEU A 163 11.36 -19.20 -6.86
N SER A 164 11.37 -19.61 -5.59
CA SER A 164 11.95 -20.90 -5.18
C SER A 164 11.11 -22.12 -5.57
N GLY A 165 9.89 -21.92 -6.06
CA GLY A 165 8.95 -23.00 -6.36
C GLY A 165 8.36 -23.69 -5.12
N PHE A 166 8.54 -23.11 -3.93
CA PHE A 166 8.08 -23.68 -2.66
C PHE A 166 6.55 -23.89 -2.63
N SER A 167 5.80 -23.08 -3.37
CA SER A 167 4.34 -23.20 -3.48
C SER A 167 3.87 -24.56 -4.04
N GLN A 168 4.70 -25.25 -4.83
CA GLN A 168 4.38 -26.56 -5.40
C GLN A 168 4.43 -27.70 -4.35
N HIS A 169 5.01 -27.45 -3.16
CA HIS A 169 5.17 -28.42 -2.09
C HIS A 169 4.16 -28.24 -0.95
N ILE A 170 3.31 -27.17 -1.02
CA ILE A 170 2.28 -26.92 -0.02
C ILE A 170 0.96 -27.51 -0.54
N PRO A 171 0.34 -28.49 0.16
CA PRO A 171 -0.99 -28.95 -0.21
C PRO A 171 -2.01 -27.81 -0.09
N SER A 172 -2.86 -27.68 -1.10
CA SER A 172 -3.96 -26.70 -1.19
C SER A 172 -5.03 -26.94 -0.15
#